data_cb8121a69b5b5f17ec5188dc26c58717
#
_entry.id   cb8121a69b5b5f17ec5188dc26c58717
#
_cell.length_a   1.000
_cell.length_b   1.000
_cell.length_c   1.000
_cell.angle_alpha   90.00
_cell.angle_beta   90.00
_cell.angle_gamma   90.00
#
_symmetry.space_group_name_H-M   'P 1'
#
loop_
_entity.id
_entity.type
_entity.pdbx_description
1 polymer ?
#
loop_
_entity_poly.entity_id
_entity_poly.type
_entity_poly.pdbx_seq_one_letter_code
_entity_poly.pdbx_strand_id
1 'polypeptide(L)'
;GEEMSALTLYQLVALMLLVAGLYGIVQRRSLVGMLISVELMLNGAGLSIVAAAQLTEANAVLGQLGTLLVMGLAAAEATLALAIIVVVSRRFGTTKTSAVSSLKE
;
A
#
# COMPACT_ATOMS: atom_id res chain seq x y z
N GLY A 1 22.28 -26.94 -0.97
CA GLY A 1 21.34 -26.29 -0.31
C GLY A 1 20.20 -25.82 -1.15
N GLU A 2 19.11 -26.42 -0.83
CA GLU A 2 17.87 -26.07 -1.52
C GLU A 2 17.04 -25.07 -0.74
N GLU A 3 17.63 -24.56 0.35
CA GLU A 3 16.91 -23.59 1.15
C GLU A 3 16.85 -22.24 0.44
N MET A 4 15.69 -21.64 0.48
CA MET A 4 15.54 -20.28 -0.03
C MET A 4 16.29 -19.32 0.87
N SER A 5 16.97 -18.37 0.25
CA SER A 5 17.62 -17.31 1.01
C SER A 5 16.57 -16.42 1.66
N ALA A 6 16.99 -15.68 2.68
CA ALA A 6 16.11 -14.70 3.31
C ALA A 6 15.62 -13.68 2.28
N LEU A 7 16.49 -13.23 1.40
CA LEU A 7 16.11 -12.29 0.34
C LEU A 7 14.98 -12.85 -0.53
N THR A 8 15.11 -14.12 -0.95
CA THR A 8 14.08 -14.74 -1.78
C THR A 8 12.74 -14.79 -1.04
N LEU A 9 12.75 -15.14 0.25
CA LEU A 9 11.53 -15.18 1.03
C LEU A 9 10.87 -13.80 1.13
N TYR A 10 11.65 -12.77 1.42
CA TYR A 10 11.11 -11.41 1.50
C TYR A 10 10.59 -10.93 0.15
N GLN A 11 11.29 -11.27 -0.95
CA GLN A 11 10.82 -10.87 -2.28
C GLN A 11 9.55 -11.60 -2.67
N LEU A 12 9.38 -12.85 -2.25
CA LEU A 12 8.14 -13.58 -2.50
C LEU A 12 6.96 -12.95 -1.73
N VAL A 13 7.17 -12.56 -0.48
CA VAL A 13 6.15 -11.87 0.30
C VAL A 13 5.81 -10.53 -0.34
N ALA A 14 6.82 -9.78 -0.78
CA ALA A 14 6.62 -8.52 -1.47
C ALA A 14 5.79 -8.71 -2.75
N LEU A 15 6.09 -9.75 -3.50
CA LEU A 15 5.34 -10.06 -4.71
C LEU A 15 3.89 -10.41 -4.39
N MET A 16 3.66 -11.18 -3.33
CA MET A 16 2.31 -11.51 -2.89
C MET A 16 1.51 -10.25 -2.52
N LEU A 17 2.14 -9.31 -1.83
CA LEU A 17 1.50 -8.05 -1.49
C LEU A 17 1.14 -7.23 -2.74
N LEU A 18 2.06 -7.18 -3.71
CA LEU A 18 1.82 -6.50 -4.98
C LEU A 18 0.66 -7.12 -5.73
N VAL A 19 0.65 -8.45 -5.84
CA VAL A 19 -0.41 -9.16 -6.54
C VAL A 19 -1.74 -8.98 -5.82
N ALA A 20 -1.76 -9.09 -4.49
CA ALA A 20 -2.97 -8.88 -3.70
C ALA A 20 -3.52 -7.47 -3.89
N GLY A 21 -2.62 -6.48 -3.89
CA GLY A 21 -3.03 -5.09 -4.12
C GLY A 21 -3.58 -4.89 -5.52
N LEU A 22 -2.91 -5.43 -6.52
CA LEU A 22 -3.36 -5.32 -7.90
C LEU A 22 -4.72 -6.00 -8.09
N TYR A 23 -4.88 -7.19 -7.55
CA TYR A 23 -6.16 -7.89 -7.56
C TYR A 23 -7.24 -7.05 -6.90
N GLY A 24 -6.93 -6.45 -5.76
CA GLY A 24 -7.87 -5.61 -5.03
C GLY A 24 -8.33 -4.39 -5.85
N ILE A 25 -7.41 -3.76 -6.58
CA ILE A 25 -7.78 -2.63 -7.43
C ILE A 25 -8.78 -3.05 -8.50
N VAL A 26 -8.57 -4.23 -9.09
CA VAL A 26 -9.47 -4.74 -10.14
C VAL A 26 -10.83 -5.12 -9.57
N GLN A 27 -10.86 -5.70 -8.37
CA GLN A 27 -12.07 -6.26 -7.80
C GLN A 27 -12.90 -5.27 -6.97
N ARG A 28 -12.25 -4.28 -6.36
CA ARG A 28 -12.96 -3.35 -5.48
C ARG A 28 -13.66 -2.26 -6.28
N ARG A 29 -14.84 -1.91 -5.81
CA ARG A 29 -15.64 -0.84 -6.41
C ARG A 29 -15.62 0.43 -5.58
N SER A 30 -15.31 0.31 -4.30
CA SER A 30 -15.29 1.45 -3.41
C SER A 30 -13.97 2.18 -3.48
N LEU A 31 -14.00 3.47 -3.22
CA LEU A 31 -12.78 4.27 -3.14
C LEU A 31 -11.86 3.77 -2.02
N VAL A 32 -12.42 3.46 -0.86
CA VAL A 32 -11.64 2.97 0.28
C VAL A 32 -10.98 1.64 -0.04
N GLY A 33 -11.70 0.74 -0.70
CA GLY A 33 -11.13 -0.54 -1.12
C GLY A 33 -9.97 -0.37 -2.09
N MET A 34 -10.07 0.56 -3.04
CA MET A 34 -8.98 0.87 -3.96
C MET A 34 -7.77 1.44 -3.24
N LEU A 35 -8.00 2.33 -2.27
CA LEU A 35 -6.91 2.93 -1.51
C LEU A 35 -6.19 1.89 -0.65
N ILE A 36 -6.92 0.97 -0.02
CA ILE A 36 -6.32 -0.13 0.73
C ILE A 36 -5.47 -1.00 -0.22
N SER A 37 -5.96 -1.25 -1.42
CA SER A 37 -5.24 -2.05 -2.42
C SER A 37 -3.93 -1.38 -2.84
N VAL A 38 -3.94 -0.07 -3.05
CA VAL A 38 -2.73 0.68 -3.36
C VAL A 38 -1.76 0.66 -2.18
N GLU A 39 -2.26 0.72 -0.95
CA GLU A 39 -1.42 0.60 0.25
C GLU A 39 -0.71 -0.75 0.29
N LEU A 40 -1.41 -1.85 -0.04
CA LEU A 40 -0.79 -3.16 -0.12
C LEU A 40 0.33 -3.18 -1.16
N MET A 41 0.10 -2.57 -2.32
CA MET A 41 1.12 -2.49 -3.36
C MET A 41 2.34 -1.70 -2.91
N LEU A 42 2.12 -0.58 -2.23
CA LEU A 42 3.20 0.25 -1.70
C LEU A 42 3.97 -0.49 -0.60
N ASN A 43 3.28 -1.23 0.25
CA ASN A 43 3.92 -2.06 1.27
C ASN A 43 4.79 -3.14 0.62
N GLY A 44 4.29 -3.76 -0.44
CA GLY A 44 5.07 -4.73 -1.20
C GLY A 44 6.33 -4.12 -1.81
N ALA A 45 6.20 -2.96 -2.44
CA ALA A 45 7.33 -2.25 -3.01
C ALA A 45 8.34 -1.85 -1.93
N GLY A 46 7.87 -1.34 -0.80
CA GLY A 46 8.72 -0.96 0.32
C GLY A 46 9.47 -2.14 0.90
N LEU A 47 8.78 -3.25 1.09
CA LEU A 47 9.39 -4.48 1.60
C LEU A 47 10.48 -4.98 0.65
N SER A 48 10.21 -4.96 -0.66
CA SER A 48 11.18 -5.39 -1.67
C SER A 48 12.45 -4.52 -1.62
N ILE A 49 12.27 -3.21 -1.50
CA ILE A 49 13.40 -2.27 -1.46
C ILE A 49 14.22 -2.48 -0.18
N VAL A 50 13.55 -2.60 0.97
CA VAL A 50 14.25 -2.80 2.24
C VAL A 50 15.01 -4.12 2.23
N ALA A 51 14.37 -5.20 1.76
CA ALA A 51 15.02 -6.50 1.72
C ALA A 51 16.25 -6.46 0.81
N ALA A 52 16.14 -5.84 -0.35
CA ALA A 52 17.27 -5.71 -1.27
C ALA A 52 18.41 -4.91 -0.64
N ALA A 53 18.09 -3.84 0.06
CA ALA A 53 19.10 -3.00 0.70
C ALA A 53 19.77 -3.68 1.88
N GLN A 54 19.03 -4.46 2.66
CA GLN A 54 19.55 -5.10 3.88
C GLN A 54 20.22 -6.44 3.65
N LEU A 55 19.81 -7.16 2.62
CA LEU A 55 20.24 -8.54 2.41
C LEU A 55 21.13 -8.71 1.18
N THR A 56 21.57 -7.62 0.57
CA THR A 56 22.51 -7.63 -0.54
C THR A 56 23.57 -6.58 -0.31
N GLU A 57 24.52 -6.50 -1.27
CA GLU A 57 25.55 -5.45 -1.27
C GLU A 57 25.08 -4.18 -1.96
N ALA A 58 23.78 -4.06 -2.21
CA ALA A 58 23.23 -2.87 -2.83
C ALA A 58 23.46 -1.64 -1.93
N ASN A 59 23.39 -0.47 -2.54
CA ASN A 59 23.61 0.79 -1.83
C ASN A 59 22.53 0.99 -0.78
N ALA A 60 22.91 0.91 0.50
CA ALA A 60 21.99 1.04 1.63
C ALA A 60 21.33 2.43 1.67
N VAL A 61 22.05 3.47 1.27
CA VAL A 61 21.50 4.83 1.24
C VAL A 61 20.36 4.93 0.23
N LEU A 62 20.55 4.38 -0.97
CA LEU A 62 19.49 4.37 -1.98
C LEU A 62 18.30 3.55 -1.52
N GLY A 63 18.54 2.42 -0.86
CA GLY A 63 17.46 1.60 -0.31
C GLY A 63 16.65 2.35 0.75
N GLN A 64 17.33 3.07 1.64
CA GLN A 64 16.67 3.88 2.66
C GLN A 64 15.89 5.03 2.06
N LEU A 65 16.46 5.72 1.08
CA LEU A 65 15.78 6.81 0.39
C LEU A 65 14.55 6.31 -0.35
N GLY A 66 14.68 5.17 -1.05
CA GLY A 66 13.54 4.56 -1.74
C GLY A 66 12.44 4.17 -0.77
N THR A 67 12.79 3.62 0.38
CA THR A 67 11.83 3.26 1.42
C THR A 67 11.12 4.49 1.96
N LEU A 68 11.87 5.56 2.23
CA LEU A 68 11.27 6.81 2.70
C LEU A 68 10.31 7.38 1.66
N LEU A 69 10.66 7.30 0.39
CA LEU A 69 9.77 7.75 -0.68
C LEU A 69 8.46 6.95 -0.68
N VAL A 70 8.55 5.61 -0.59
CA VAL A 70 7.36 4.76 -0.54
C VAL A 70 6.51 5.08 0.69
N MET A 71 7.15 5.27 1.84
CA MET A 71 6.44 5.64 3.07
C MET A 71 5.76 7.00 2.93
N GLY A 72 6.45 7.96 2.31
CA GLY A 72 5.88 9.27 2.06
C GLY A 72 4.67 9.21 1.14
N LEU A 73 4.76 8.40 0.09
CA LEU A 73 3.63 8.20 -0.82
C LEU A 73 2.46 7.54 -0.10
N ALA A 74 2.72 6.54 0.73
CA ALA A 74 1.68 5.87 1.50
C ALA A 74 1.01 6.84 2.47
N ALA A 75 1.79 7.68 3.15
CA ALA A 75 1.25 8.68 4.07
C ALA A 75 0.42 9.73 3.32
N ALA A 76 0.90 10.19 2.17
CA ALA A 76 0.17 11.16 1.35
C ALA A 76 -1.16 10.58 0.88
N GLU A 77 -1.16 9.31 0.48
CA GLU A 77 -2.38 8.63 0.05
C GLU A 77 -3.37 8.48 1.20
N ALA A 78 -2.88 8.10 2.39
CA ALA A 78 -3.73 7.99 3.57
C ALA A 78 -4.37 9.35 3.92
N THR A 79 -3.58 10.42 3.82
CA THR A 79 -4.06 11.78 4.06
C THR A 79 -5.13 12.17 3.03
N LEU A 80 -4.90 11.85 1.77
CA LEU A 80 -5.86 12.12 0.70
C LEU A 80 -7.16 11.35 0.95
N ALA A 81 -7.07 10.08 1.31
CA ALA A 81 -8.24 9.26 1.63
C ALA A 81 -9.04 9.86 2.77
N LEU A 82 -8.36 10.28 3.82
CA LEU A 82 -9.02 10.91 4.96
C LEU A 82 -9.69 12.22 4.56
N ALA A 83 -9.03 13.02 3.74
CA ALA A 83 -9.59 14.28 3.25
C ALA A 83 -10.86 14.03 2.43
N ILE A 84 -10.84 13.03 1.56
CA ILE A 84 -12.02 12.67 0.75
C ILE A 84 -13.16 12.24 1.66
N ILE A 85 -12.90 11.42 2.67
CA ILE A 85 -13.93 10.96 3.61
C ILE A 85 -14.53 12.14 4.34
N VAL A 86 -13.71 13.09 4.80
CA VAL A 86 -14.18 14.28 5.48
C VAL A 86 -15.05 15.14 4.57
N VAL A 87 -14.62 15.36 3.33
CA VAL A 87 -15.39 16.17 2.37
C VAL A 87 -16.74 15.52 2.08
N VAL A 88 -16.75 14.21 1.83
CA VAL A 88 -17.99 13.48 1.57
C VAL A 88 -18.92 13.57 2.78
N SER A 89 -18.38 13.37 3.98
CA SER A 89 -19.15 13.45 5.22
C SER A 89 -19.80 14.83 5.40
N ARG A 90 -19.03 15.89 5.12
CA ARG A 90 -19.56 17.26 5.25
C ARG A 90 -20.60 17.58 4.18
N ARG A 91 -20.37 17.13 2.96
CA ARG A 91 -21.26 17.46 1.84
C ARG A 91 -22.59 16.75 1.93
N PHE A 92 -22.58 15.49 2.33
CA PHE A 92 -23.80 14.67 2.39
C PHE A 92 -24.36 14.50 3.79
N GLY A 93 -23.69 15.06 4.79
CA GLY A 93 -24.10 14.97 6.17
C GLY A 93 -23.69 13.66 6.82
N THR A 94 -23.50 13.71 8.13
CA THR A 94 -23.04 12.55 8.91
C THR A 94 -24.11 11.47 9.04
N THR A 95 -25.36 11.81 8.81
CA THR A 95 -26.47 10.88 8.87
C THR A 95 -26.62 10.04 7.61
N LYS A 96 -25.86 10.33 6.60
CA LYS A 96 -25.92 9.61 5.32
C LYS A 96 -25.06 8.37 5.37
N THR A 97 -25.53 7.38 6.13
CA THR A 97 -24.78 6.12 6.26
C THR A 97 -24.61 5.41 4.93
N SER A 98 -25.52 5.61 3.99
CA SER A 98 -25.39 5.02 2.66
C SER A 98 -24.18 5.55 1.91
N ALA A 99 -23.83 6.84 2.06
CA ALA A 99 -22.66 7.41 1.42
C ALA A 99 -21.38 6.81 2.00
N VAL A 100 -21.31 6.65 3.32
CA VAL A 100 -20.17 6.05 3.99
C VAL A 100 -20.05 4.57 3.61
N SER A 101 -21.16 3.87 3.58
CA SER A 101 -21.20 2.45 3.19
C SER A 101 -20.70 2.27 1.76
N SER A 102 -21.06 3.15 0.84
CA SER A 102 -20.58 3.13 -0.53
C SER A 102 -19.05 3.27 -0.59
N LEU A 103 -18.47 4.09 0.27
CA LEU A 103 -17.03 4.25 0.32
C LEU A 103 -16.32 2.99 0.84
N LYS A 104 -16.97 2.23 1.71
CA LYS A 104 -16.39 1.03 2.30
C LYS A 104 -16.43 -0.20 1.39
N GLU A 105 -17.38 -0.26 0.51
CA GLU A 105 -17.49 -1.39 -0.40
C GLU A 105 -16.36 -1.42 -1.42
#